data_bfa82ef17ef305a49e01788f964d0fb3
#
_entry.id   bfa82ef17ef305a49e01788f964d0fb3
#
_cell.length_a   1.000
_cell.length_b   1.000
_cell.length_c   1.000
_cell.angle_alpha   90.00
_cell.angle_beta   90.00
_cell.angle_gamma   90.00
#
_symmetry.space_group_name_H-M   'P 1'
#
loop_
_entity.id
_entity.type
_entity.pdbx_description
1 polymer ?
#
loop_
_entity_poly.entity_id
_entity_poly.type
_entity_poly.pdbx_seq_one_letter_code
_entity_poly.pdbx_strand_id
1 'polypeptide(L)'
;FVQFTAWNWGGHDAQEALPKCNQRLQEAAKKSSDYVNCRCEILIDSGVTKLSRADLQRRLGSFEHFLTTGITQEQTKLAEQRKAEEALARAKQAEEERLAAAKKEAQEKERIEQAKREEERKRAEQTTKPPVVVEAPIPSTDPKPPSQPVLAYRKALVIGNDAYRHVEPLKNAREDARAIAASLQRVGYTVTMRTDLAERDMKAAIRNFAEKVEGGDEVAFFFAGHGVEIGNTNYLIPVDITGESPKQIRDEAIDLKRILEDVQDRRAKLTLAIIDACRDNPFKSKWGTRTLGADSRGLAPTTPATGQMIIYSAGVGQKALDTLGDRDTSKNGIFTRVFIEQMQRPSVPIDKIARDTRSEVVRLARSIGHEQVPAIYDQVIGEFFFIR
;
A
#
# COMPACT_ATOMS: atom_id res chain seq x y z
N PHE A 1 -3.31 13.95 -48.30
CA PHE A 1 -2.76 14.26 -46.99
C PHE A 1 -3.26 13.20 -46.04
N VAL A 2 -2.37 12.34 -45.50
CA VAL A 2 -2.67 11.41 -44.42
C VAL A 2 -1.99 11.96 -43.18
N GLN A 3 -2.79 12.27 -42.19
CA GLN A 3 -2.36 12.92 -40.99
C GLN A 3 -2.11 11.84 -39.91
N PHE A 4 -0.85 11.65 -39.53
CA PHE A 4 -0.53 10.86 -38.32
C PHE A 4 -0.35 11.81 -37.15
N THR A 5 -1.26 11.76 -36.21
CA THR A 5 -1.13 12.43 -34.91
C THR A 5 -0.55 11.47 -33.90
N ALA A 6 0.69 11.70 -33.50
CA ALA A 6 1.26 11.02 -32.35
C ALA A 6 1.04 11.91 -31.11
N TRP A 7 0.14 11.50 -30.21
CA TRP A 7 -0.06 12.14 -28.92
C TRP A 7 0.81 11.45 -27.89
N ASN A 8 1.66 12.20 -27.21
CA ASN A 8 2.35 11.73 -26.01
C ASN A 8 1.77 12.50 -24.82
N TRP A 9 0.94 11.84 -24.02
CA TRP A 9 0.41 12.37 -22.79
C TRP A 9 1.39 12.03 -21.66
N GLY A 10 1.92 13.05 -21.00
CA GLY A 10 2.71 12.89 -19.80
C GLY A 10 4.13 13.44 -19.89
N GLY A 11 4.29 14.77 -20.02
CA GLY A 11 5.49 15.49 -19.59
C GLY A 11 6.83 15.10 -20.25
N HIS A 12 6.83 14.35 -21.34
CA HIS A 12 8.03 13.94 -22.05
C HIS A 12 8.26 14.80 -23.29
N ASP A 13 9.50 15.22 -23.43
CA ASP A 13 10.07 16.11 -24.43
C ASP A 13 9.62 15.77 -25.85
N ALA A 14 9.41 16.79 -26.66
CA ALA A 14 9.20 16.70 -28.12
C ALA A 14 10.30 15.85 -28.81
N GLN A 15 11.47 15.74 -28.19
CA GLN A 15 12.57 14.89 -28.62
C GLN A 15 12.25 13.39 -28.69
N GLU A 16 11.32 12.89 -27.85
CA GLU A 16 10.88 11.48 -27.89
C GLU A 16 9.75 11.21 -28.90
N ALA A 17 8.90 12.21 -29.17
CA ALA A 17 7.75 12.05 -30.07
C ALA A 17 8.17 11.97 -31.53
N LEU A 18 9.19 12.74 -31.91
CA LEU A 18 9.67 12.83 -33.28
C LEU A 18 10.27 11.51 -33.81
N PRO A 19 11.13 10.78 -33.06
CA PRO A 19 11.62 9.47 -33.48
C PRO A 19 10.51 8.43 -33.66
N LYS A 20 9.54 8.39 -32.74
CA LYS A 20 8.39 7.47 -32.83
C LYS A 20 7.49 7.74 -34.00
N CYS A 21 7.26 9.02 -34.32
CA CYS A 21 6.53 9.43 -35.53
C CYS A 21 7.29 9.00 -36.79
N ASN A 22 8.58 9.27 -36.89
CA ASN A 22 9.40 8.90 -38.02
C ASN A 22 9.49 7.39 -38.25
N GLN A 23 9.57 6.59 -37.15
CA GLN A 23 9.52 5.14 -37.22
C GLN A 23 8.21 4.65 -37.85
N ARG A 24 7.06 5.14 -37.35
CA ARG A 24 5.75 4.80 -37.92
C ARG A 24 5.59 5.22 -39.37
N LEU A 25 6.15 6.37 -39.73
CA LEU A 25 6.14 6.85 -41.10
C LEU A 25 6.95 5.95 -42.02
N GLN A 26 8.12 5.48 -41.58
CA GLN A 26 8.92 4.50 -42.32
C GLN A 26 8.21 3.16 -42.51
N GLU A 27 7.49 2.70 -41.48
CA GLU A 27 6.69 1.47 -41.58
C GLU A 27 5.51 1.63 -42.54
N ALA A 28 4.87 2.80 -42.57
CA ALA A 28 3.81 3.12 -43.50
C ALA A 28 4.34 3.25 -44.96
N ALA A 29 5.50 3.87 -45.15
CA ALA A 29 6.16 4.01 -46.48
C ALA A 29 6.55 2.66 -47.09
N LYS A 30 6.78 1.62 -46.27
CA LYS A 30 6.99 0.25 -46.76
C LYS A 30 5.70 -0.40 -47.30
N LYS A 31 4.54 0.11 -46.92
CA LYS A 31 3.22 -0.44 -47.27
C LYS A 31 2.55 0.33 -48.43
N SER A 32 2.88 1.61 -48.59
CA SER A 32 2.33 2.46 -49.67
C SER A 32 3.32 3.55 -50.07
N SER A 33 3.44 3.79 -51.39
CA SER A 33 4.27 4.86 -51.98
C SER A 33 3.80 6.27 -51.60
N ASP A 34 2.56 6.42 -51.11
CA ASP A 34 1.99 7.71 -50.75
C ASP A 34 2.69 8.38 -49.56
N TYR A 35 3.43 7.60 -48.78
CA TYR A 35 4.14 8.07 -47.59
C TYR A 35 5.63 8.36 -47.77
N VAL A 36 6.18 8.07 -48.95
CA VAL A 36 7.64 8.18 -49.21
C VAL A 36 8.15 9.62 -49.04
N ASN A 37 7.34 10.62 -49.38
CA ASN A 37 7.69 12.04 -49.27
C ASN A 37 7.12 12.74 -48.02
N CYS A 38 6.62 11.99 -47.07
CA CYS A 38 6.11 12.55 -45.83
C CYS A 38 7.24 12.74 -44.81
N ARG A 39 7.09 13.73 -43.93
CA ARG A 39 7.99 13.97 -42.77
C ARG A 39 7.20 14.34 -41.53
N CYS A 40 7.75 14.03 -40.41
CA CYS A 40 7.20 14.40 -39.12
C CYS A 40 7.75 15.75 -38.67
N GLU A 41 6.90 16.63 -38.18
CA GLU A 41 7.28 17.94 -37.64
C GLU A 41 6.60 18.16 -36.27
N ILE A 42 7.31 18.83 -35.38
CA ILE A 42 6.76 19.22 -34.08
C ILE A 42 6.07 20.58 -34.28
N LEU A 43 4.75 20.60 -34.06
CA LEU A 43 3.95 21.82 -34.18
C LEU A 43 3.71 22.49 -32.83
N ILE A 44 3.61 21.71 -31.77
CA ILE A 44 3.39 22.17 -30.39
C ILE A 44 4.35 21.40 -29.50
N ASP A 45 5.11 22.12 -28.68
CA ASP A 45 6.03 21.58 -27.68
C ASP A 45 5.76 22.22 -26.34
N SER A 46 5.47 21.39 -25.33
CA SER A 46 5.19 21.84 -23.97
C SER A 46 4.10 22.93 -23.89
N GLY A 47 3.08 22.83 -24.76
CA GLY A 47 1.98 23.81 -24.85
C GLY A 47 2.31 25.08 -25.63
N VAL A 48 3.52 25.20 -26.20
CA VAL A 48 3.92 26.35 -27.01
C VAL A 48 3.90 25.98 -28.48
N THR A 49 3.16 26.75 -29.29
CA THR A 49 3.14 26.57 -30.77
C THR A 49 4.45 27.06 -31.38
N LYS A 50 5.12 26.23 -32.18
CA LYS A 50 6.34 26.59 -32.93
C LYS A 50 6.06 27.26 -34.28
N LEU A 51 4.78 27.35 -34.63
CA LEU A 51 4.32 28.02 -35.86
C LEU A 51 3.36 29.16 -35.51
N SER A 52 3.36 30.22 -36.34
CA SER A 52 2.35 31.27 -36.18
C SER A 52 0.94 30.70 -36.46
N ARG A 53 -0.10 31.33 -35.87
CA ARG A 53 -1.49 30.95 -36.11
C ARG A 53 -1.86 30.94 -37.61
N ALA A 54 -1.30 31.86 -38.39
CA ALA A 54 -1.50 31.94 -39.81
C ALA A 54 -0.84 30.79 -40.59
N ASP A 55 0.32 30.31 -40.11
CA ASP A 55 1.02 29.17 -40.71
C ASP A 55 0.32 27.85 -40.37
N LEU A 56 -0.21 27.72 -39.18
CA LEU A 56 -1.05 26.59 -38.77
C LEU A 56 -2.34 26.53 -39.60
N GLN A 57 -3.03 27.64 -39.82
CA GLN A 57 -4.23 27.73 -40.64
C GLN A 57 -3.95 27.37 -42.11
N ARG A 58 -2.82 27.86 -42.70
CA ARG A 58 -2.43 27.52 -44.04
C ARG A 58 -2.09 26.06 -44.26
N ARG A 59 -1.46 25.41 -43.28
CA ARG A 59 -1.02 24.00 -43.38
C ARG A 59 -2.12 22.99 -43.06
N LEU A 60 -3.07 23.34 -42.21
CA LEU A 60 -4.03 22.42 -41.63
C LEU A 60 -5.49 22.62 -42.05
N GLY A 61 -5.76 23.63 -42.92
CA GLY A 61 -7.12 23.89 -43.41
C GLY A 61 -8.11 24.21 -42.31
N SER A 62 -9.28 23.58 -42.27
CA SER A 62 -10.35 23.82 -41.30
C SER A 62 -10.06 23.31 -39.88
N PHE A 63 -8.82 23.35 -39.42
CA PHE A 63 -8.36 22.83 -38.12
C PHE A 63 -8.82 23.67 -36.92
N GLU A 64 -9.52 24.76 -37.14
CA GLU A 64 -10.02 25.63 -36.06
C GLU A 64 -10.90 24.89 -35.03
N HIS A 65 -11.71 23.95 -35.48
CA HIS A 65 -12.57 23.15 -34.61
C HIS A 65 -11.77 22.22 -33.69
N PHE A 66 -10.68 21.65 -34.19
CA PHE A 66 -9.83 20.71 -33.42
C PHE A 66 -8.95 21.44 -32.42
N LEU A 67 -8.35 22.59 -32.77
CA LEU A 67 -7.55 23.40 -31.85
C LEU A 67 -8.40 24.01 -30.74
N THR A 68 -9.58 24.53 -31.08
CA THR A 68 -10.47 25.14 -30.07
C THR A 68 -11.02 24.08 -29.12
N THR A 69 -11.44 22.92 -29.62
CA THR A 69 -12.00 21.85 -28.79
C THR A 69 -10.93 21.20 -27.91
N GLY A 70 -9.73 20.94 -28.44
CA GLY A 70 -8.62 20.36 -27.71
C GLY A 70 -8.09 21.26 -26.59
N ILE A 71 -7.86 22.56 -26.90
CA ILE A 71 -7.39 23.53 -25.92
C ILE A 71 -8.46 23.77 -24.85
N THR A 72 -9.74 23.85 -25.22
CA THR A 72 -10.83 24.06 -24.26
C THR A 72 -11.00 22.85 -23.34
N GLN A 73 -10.87 21.61 -23.86
CA GLN A 73 -10.92 20.41 -23.04
C GLN A 73 -9.74 20.32 -22.06
N GLU A 74 -8.54 20.68 -22.49
CA GLU A 74 -7.36 20.67 -21.64
C GLU A 74 -7.42 21.74 -20.54
N GLN A 75 -7.88 22.96 -20.88
CA GLN A 75 -8.11 24.03 -19.93
C GLN A 75 -9.21 23.68 -18.90
N THR A 76 -10.27 23.02 -19.36
CA THR A 76 -11.34 22.53 -18.47
C THR A 76 -10.81 21.46 -17.52
N LYS A 77 -10.04 20.49 -18.04
CA LYS A 77 -9.43 19.43 -17.25
C LYS A 77 -8.43 19.96 -16.21
N LEU A 78 -7.59 20.94 -16.61
CA LEU A 78 -6.66 21.59 -15.69
C LEU A 78 -7.38 22.41 -14.61
N ALA A 79 -8.48 23.08 -14.96
CA ALA A 79 -9.32 23.78 -13.99
C ALA A 79 -10.02 22.83 -13.02
N GLU A 80 -10.48 21.68 -13.50
CA GLU A 80 -11.05 20.62 -12.65
C GLU A 80 -10.01 20.00 -11.72
N GLN A 81 -8.78 19.77 -12.20
CA GLN A 81 -7.69 19.28 -11.37
C GLN A 81 -7.33 20.27 -10.26
N ARG A 82 -7.20 21.56 -10.58
CA ARG A 82 -6.96 22.60 -9.56
C ARG A 82 -8.07 22.69 -8.51
N LYS A 83 -9.34 22.61 -8.94
CA LYS A 83 -10.47 22.57 -8.00
C LYS A 83 -10.45 21.32 -7.11
N ALA A 84 -10.07 20.17 -7.65
CA ALA A 84 -9.93 18.93 -6.86
C ALA A 84 -8.77 19.03 -5.86
N GLU A 85 -7.63 19.60 -6.25
CA GLU A 85 -6.49 19.82 -5.35
C GLU A 85 -6.83 20.81 -4.24
N GLU A 86 -7.53 21.93 -4.57
CA GLU A 86 -7.99 22.88 -3.57
C GLU A 86 -9.01 22.28 -2.60
N ALA A 87 -9.94 21.46 -3.12
CA ALA A 87 -10.92 20.75 -2.28
C ALA A 87 -10.23 19.76 -1.34
N LEU A 88 -9.22 19.02 -1.83
CA LEU A 88 -8.42 18.09 -1.02
C LEU A 88 -7.61 18.83 0.06
N ALA A 89 -7.02 19.98 -0.29
CA ALA A 89 -6.27 20.80 0.67
C ALA A 89 -7.18 21.33 1.79
N ARG A 90 -8.40 21.81 1.44
CA ARG A 90 -9.40 22.25 2.42
C ARG A 90 -9.90 21.10 3.31
N ALA A 91 -10.09 19.90 2.73
CA ALA A 91 -10.49 18.73 3.50
C ALA A 91 -9.41 18.31 4.52
N LYS A 92 -8.14 18.32 4.12
CA LYS A 92 -7.01 18.04 5.03
C LYS A 92 -6.91 19.05 6.16
N GLN A 93 -7.06 20.34 5.85
CA GLN A 93 -7.03 21.38 6.85
C GLN A 93 -8.18 21.26 7.85
N ALA A 94 -9.40 20.97 7.38
CA ALA A 94 -10.54 20.71 8.25
C ALA A 94 -10.37 19.47 9.14
N GLU A 95 -9.71 18.43 8.62
CA GLU A 95 -9.39 17.23 9.40
C GLU A 95 -8.34 17.50 10.48
N GLU A 96 -7.30 18.27 10.17
CA GLU A 96 -6.29 18.70 11.15
C GLU A 96 -6.91 19.54 12.25
N GLU A 97 -7.81 20.48 11.92
CA GLU A 97 -8.53 21.30 12.90
C GLU A 97 -9.42 20.45 13.81
N ARG A 98 -10.15 19.48 13.24
CA ARG A 98 -10.95 18.51 14.03
C ARG A 98 -10.09 17.68 14.97
N LEU A 99 -8.94 17.20 14.48
CA LEU A 99 -8.00 16.42 15.31
C LEU A 99 -7.40 17.26 16.44
N ALA A 100 -7.06 18.52 16.15
CA ALA A 100 -6.56 19.46 17.15
C ALA A 100 -7.63 19.79 18.21
N ALA A 101 -8.89 19.96 17.80
CA ALA A 101 -10.02 20.16 18.71
C ALA A 101 -10.27 18.93 19.61
N ALA A 102 -10.26 17.74 19.02
CA ALA A 102 -10.43 16.48 19.78
C ALA A 102 -9.29 16.25 20.80
N LYS A 103 -8.04 16.60 20.45
CA LYS A 103 -6.90 16.52 21.39
C LYS A 103 -7.08 17.49 22.55
N LYS A 104 -7.53 18.72 22.31
CA LYS A 104 -7.80 19.70 23.37
C LYS A 104 -8.92 19.22 24.31
N GLU A 105 -9.98 18.64 23.77
CA GLU A 105 -11.09 18.10 24.56
C GLU A 105 -10.64 16.90 25.42
N ALA A 106 -9.80 16.01 24.85
CA ALA A 106 -9.25 14.87 25.59
C ALA A 106 -8.34 15.34 26.73
N GLN A 107 -7.47 16.31 26.49
CA GLN A 107 -6.60 16.90 27.52
C GLN A 107 -7.40 17.58 28.64
N GLU A 108 -8.47 18.27 28.30
CA GLU A 108 -9.32 18.92 29.31
C GLU A 108 -10.08 17.90 30.15
N LYS A 109 -10.58 16.80 29.53
CA LYS A 109 -11.21 15.69 30.27
C LYS A 109 -10.22 15.03 31.24
N GLU A 110 -8.98 14.80 30.80
CA GLU A 110 -7.93 14.23 31.65
C GLU A 110 -7.58 15.15 32.83
N ARG A 111 -7.50 16.47 32.57
CA ARG A 111 -7.26 17.48 33.62
C ARG A 111 -8.37 17.51 34.66
N ILE A 112 -9.63 17.41 34.23
CA ILE A 112 -10.78 17.36 35.14
C ILE A 112 -10.76 16.07 35.96
N GLU A 113 -10.40 14.95 35.35
CA GLU A 113 -10.34 13.67 36.09
C GLU A 113 -9.18 13.64 37.11
N GLN A 114 -8.02 14.18 36.74
CA GLN A 114 -6.89 14.34 37.66
C GLN A 114 -7.25 15.24 38.84
N ALA A 115 -7.94 16.36 38.59
CA ALA A 115 -8.39 17.27 39.65
C ALA A 115 -9.37 16.57 40.61
N LYS A 116 -10.31 15.77 40.08
CA LYS A 116 -11.25 14.97 40.94
C LYS A 116 -10.52 13.94 41.80
N ARG A 117 -9.53 13.23 41.21
CA ARG A 117 -8.73 12.24 41.96
C ARG A 117 -7.90 12.90 43.08
N GLU A 118 -7.39 14.09 42.84
CA GLU A 118 -6.64 14.86 43.84
C GLU A 118 -7.54 15.36 44.95
N GLU A 119 -8.75 15.78 44.65
CA GLU A 119 -9.76 16.19 45.62
C GLU A 119 -10.23 15.02 46.50
N GLU A 120 -10.48 13.86 45.88
CA GLU A 120 -10.79 12.62 46.61
C GLU A 120 -9.64 12.20 47.55
N ARG A 121 -8.38 12.32 47.09
CA ARG A 121 -7.20 12.01 47.93
C ARG A 121 -7.12 12.95 49.11
N LYS A 122 -7.30 14.27 48.91
CA LYS A 122 -7.32 15.25 50.02
C LYS A 122 -8.45 15.00 51.00
N ARG A 123 -9.61 14.55 50.53
CA ARG A 123 -10.75 14.20 51.36
C ARG A 123 -10.51 12.92 52.20
N ALA A 124 -9.84 11.93 51.62
CA ALA A 124 -9.43 10.70 52.31
C ALA A 124 -8.35 10.97 53.37
N GLU A 125 -7.40 11.88 53.10
CA GLU A 125 -6.36 12.27 54.08
C GLU A 125 -6.93 13.06 55.29
N GLN A 126 -8.07 13.74 55.15
CA GLN A 126 -8.72 14.49 56.23
C GLN A 126 -9.57 13.61 57.18
N THR A 127 -9.87 12.37 56.78
CA THR A 127 -10.72 11.44 57.58
C THR A 127 -9.96 10.43 58.42
N THR A 128 -8.63 10.42 58.41
CA THR A 128 -7.83 9.49 59.20
C THR A 128 -7.12 10.19 60.37
N LYS A 129 -7.82 10.34 61.49
CA LYS A 129 -7.17 10.36 62.83
C LYS A 129 -7.14 8.93 63.33
N PRO A 130 -5.99 8.44 63.80
CA PRO A 130 -5.85 7.02 64.16
C PRO A 130 -6.44 6.70 65.51
N PRO A 131 -7.15 5.58 65.69
CA PRO A 131 -7.38 4.98 66.99
C PRO A 131 -6.19 4.06 67.31
N VAL A 132 -5.91 4.05 68.61
CA VAL A 132 -4.87 3.29 69.32
C VAL A 132 -4.98 1.79 69.06
N VAL A 133 -3.83 1.19 68.72
CA VAL A 133 -3.63 -0.19 68.36
C VAL A 133 -3.74 -1.09 69.60
N VAL A 134 -4.56 -2.14 69.54
CA VAL A 134 -4.45 -3.36 70.36
C VAL A 134 -4.00 -4.47 69.39
N GLU A 135 -2.86 -5.02 69.71
CA GLU A 135 -2.17 -6.06 68.94
C GLU A 135 -2.89 -7.41 69.04
N ALA A 136 -3.29 -8.01 67.92
CA ALA A 136 -3.70 -9.41 67.81
C ALA A 136 -3.05 -10.07 66.64
N PRO A 137 -2.74 -11.37 66.64
CA PRO A 137 -1.71 -11.98 65.77
C PRO A 137 -2.14 -12.14 64.34
N ILE A 138 -1.19 -11.88 63.45
CA ILE A 138 -1.27 -11.89 62.01
C ILE A 138 -1.37 -13.33 61.50
N PRO A 139 -2.38 -13.70 60.66
CA PRO A 139 -2.25 -14.85 59.77
C PRO A 139 -1.42 -14.46 58.57
N SER A 140 -0.35 -15.18 58.35
CA SER A 140 0.52 -15.07 57.16
C SER A 140 -0.30 -15.40 55.91
N THR A 141 -0.67 -14.35 55.17
CA THR A 141 -1.05 -14.50 53.75
C THR A 141 0.13 -14.03 52.92
N ASP A 142 0.80 -14.98 52.32
CA ASP A 142 1.82 -14.73 51.31
C ASP A 142 1.30 -13.73 50.27
N PRO A 143 2.06 -12.68 49.92
CA PRO A 143 1.68 -11.81 48.81
C PRO A 143 1.69 -12.64 47.54
N LYS A 144 0.53 -12.71 46.90
CA LYS A 144 0.41 -13.23 45.53
C LYS A 144 1.54 -12.60 44.68
N PRO A 145 2.41 -13.43 44.09
CA PRO A 145 3.50 -12.90 43.29
C PRO A 145 2.93 -11.92 42.25
N PRO A 146 3.63 -10.81 41.97
CA PRO A 146 3.19 -9.87 40.92
C PRO A 146 2.95 -10.68 39.67
N SER A 147 1.78 -10.49 39.04
CA SER A 147 1.42 -11.15 37.80
C SER A 147 2.58 -10.93 36.84
N GLN A 148 3.27 -12.00 36.48
CA GLN A 148 4.31 -11.93 35.44
C GLN A 148 3.70 -11.21 34.26
N PRO A 149 4.44 -10.29 33.59
CA PRO A 149 3.95 -9.64 32.39
C PRO A 149 3.56 -10.76 31.44
N VAL A 150 2.29 -10.77 31.01
CA VAL A 150 1.81 -11.72 30.01
C VAL A 150 2.72 -11.52 28.80
N LEU A 151 3.59 -12.49 28.55
CA LEU A 151 4.45 -12.46 27.38
C LEU A 151 3.53 -12.40 26.16
N ALA A 152 3.58 -11.31 25.41
CA ALA A 152 2.83 -11.20 24.19
C ALA A 152 3.18 -12.40 23.31
N TYR A 153 2.18 -13.20 22.97
CA TYR A 153 2.39 -14.32 22.04
C TYR A 153 2.53 -13.74 20.64
N ARG A 154 3.53 -14.24 19.92
CA ARG A 154 3.79 -13.85 18.55
C ARG A 154 3.14 -14.84 17.61
N LYS A 155 2.15 -14.40 16.85
CA LYS A 155 1.39 -15.25 15.92
C LYS A 155 1.49 -14.70 14.51
N ALA A 156 1.71 -15.56 13.51
CA ALA A 156 1.78 -15.12 12.12
C ALA A 156 0.94 -16.00 11.19
N LEU A 157 0.28 -15.34 10.22
CA LEU A 157 -0.30 -15.97 9.05
C LEU A 157 0.50 -15.55 7.82
N VAL A 158 1.01 -16.53 7.09
CA VAL A 158 1.84 -16.32 5.89
C VAL A 158 1.19 -17.04 4.71
N ILE A 159 0.85 -16.31 3.67
CA ILE A 159 0.20 -16.84 2.46
C ILE A 159 1.05 -16.49 1.23
N GLY A 160 1.33 -17.48 0.37
CA GLY A 160 2.01 -17.28 -0.92
C GLY A 160 1.26 -17.98 -2.05
N ASN A 161 0.78 -17.21 -3.02
CA ASN A 161 0.00 -17.69 -4.14
C ASN A 161 0.74 -17.50 -5.46
N ASP A 162 1.16 -18.61 -6.12
CA ASP A 162 1.82 -18.62 -7.43
C ASP A 162 0.93 -19.24 -8.52
N ALA A 163 0.22 -20.32 -8.20
CA ALA A 163 -0.44 -21.20 -9.17
C ALA A 163 -1.82 -20.67 -9.59
N TYR A 164 -1.86 -19.42 -10.07
CA TYR A 164 -3.09 -18.82 -10.59
C TYR A 164 -3.60 -19.53 -11.84
N ARG A 165 -4.91 -19.80 -11.89
CA ARG A 165 -5.56 -20.58 -12.94
C ARG A 165 -6.07 -19.75 -14.11
N HIS A 166 -6.41 -18.48 -13.86
CA HIS A 166 -7.12 -17.62 -14.82
C HIS A 166 -6.42 -16.29 -15.11
N VAL A 167 -5.29 -16.04 -14.45
CA VAL A 167 -4.36 -14.92 -14.68
C VAL A 167 -2.94 -15.47 -14.76
N GLU A 168 -1.98 -14.63 -15.10
CA GLU A 168 -0.58 -15.05 -15.22
C GLU A 168 -0.06 -15.64 -13.89
N PRO A 169 0.49 -16.86 -13.89
CA PRO A 169 1.11 -17.44 -12.70
C PRO A 169 2.34 -16.61 -12.28
N LEU A 170 2.60 -16.60 -10.97
CA LEU A 170 3.81 -15.98 -10.42
C LEU A 170 4.91 -17.03 -10.22
N LYS A 171 6.13 -16.59 -9.95
CA LYS A 171 7.30 -17.47 -9.81
C LYS A 171 7.81 -17.54 -8.38
N ASN A 172 7.68 -16.46 -7.62
CA ASN A 172 8.42 -16.26 -6.38
C ASN A 172 7.52 -16.23 -5.13
N ALA A 173 6.20 -16.04 -5.25
CA ALA A 173 5.35 -15.77 -4.09
C ALA A 173 5.33 -16.91 -3.06
N ARG A 174 5.41 -18.17 -3.47
CA ARG A 174 5.54 -19.30 -2.55
C ARG A 174 6.91 -19.37 -1.88
N GLU A 175 7.97 -19.07 -2.61
CA GLU A 175 9.32 -19.04 -2.04
C GLU A 175 9.47 -17.86 -1.05
N ASP A 176 8.90 -16.71 -1.37
CA ASP A 176 8.84 -15.55 -0.47
C ASP A 176 8.07 -15.88 0.82
N ALA A 177 6.93 -16.54 0.69
CA ALA A 177 6.17 -17.00 1.84
C ALA A 177 6.96 -18.00 2.71
N ARG A 178 7.68 -18.95 2.11
CA ARG A 178 8.53 -19.91 2.85
C ARG A 178 9.65 -19.19 3.59
N ALA A 179 10.33 -18.27 2.92
CA ALA A 179 11.45 -17.54 3.50
C ALA A 179 11.02 -16.63 4.65
N ILE A 180 9.90 -15.93 4.49
CA ILE A 180 9.28 -15.09 5.55
C ILE A 180 8.82 -15.97 6.72
N ALA A 181 8.13 -17.10 6.45
CA ALA A 181 7.68 -18.00 7.50
C ALA A 181 8.85 -18.51 8.35
N ALA A 182 9.91 -18.96 7.71
CA ALA A 182 11.13 -19.42 8.40
C ALA A 182 11.80 -18.28 9.19
N SER A 183 11.77 -17.05 8.68
CA SER A 183 12.35 -15.89 9.38
C SER A 183 11.51 -15.46 10.59
N LEU A 184 10.19 -15.45 10.46
CA LEU A 184 9.29 -15.17 11.57
C LEU A 184 9.38 -16.24 12.67
N GLN A 185 9.51 -17.52 12.32
CA GLN A 185 9.75 -18.60 13.30
C GLN A 185 11.05 -18.37 14.08
N ARG A 186 12.14 -18.00 13.41
CA ARG A 186 13.43 -17.72 14.07
C ARG A 186 13.37 -16.56 15.07
N VAL A 187 12.49 -15.59 14.85
CA VAL A 187 12.28 -14.46 15.77
C VAL A 187 11.11 -14.68 16.73
N GLY A 188 10.66 -15.94 16.89
CA GLY A 188 9.74 -16.35 17.95
C GLY A 188 8.25 -16.30 17.61
N TYR A 189 7.87 -16.17 16.33
CA TYR A 189 6.46 -16.28 15.93
C TYR A 189 6.00 -17.73 15.79
N THR A 190 4.81 -18.04 16.28
CA THR A 190 4.06 -19.24 15.89
C THR A 190 3.44 -18.99 14.53
N VAL A 191 3.95 -19.66 13.49
CA VAL A 191 3.60 -19.38 12.10
C VAL A 191 2.61 -20.40 11.55
N THR A 192 1.49 -19.90 11.01
CA THR A 192 0.60 -20.66 10.12
C THR A 192 0.91 -20.26 8.68
N MET A 193 1.53 -21.17 7.91
CA MET A 193 1.85 -20.93 6.50
C MET A 193 0.91 -21.69 5.59
N ARG A 194 0.49 -21.08 4.48
CA ARG A 194 -0.34 -21.67 3.42
C ARG A 194 0.15 -21.21 2.05
N THR A 195 -0.07 -22.03 1.03
CA THR A 195 0.29 -21.68 -0.36
C THR A 195 -0.84 -22.06 -1.31
N ASP A 196 -0.94 -21.34 -2.42
CA ASP A 196 -1.85 -21.59 -3.55
C ASP A 196 -3.31 -21.80 -3.12
N LEU A 197 -3.80 -20.88 -2.29
CA LEU A 197 -5.14 -20.98 -1.73
C LEU A 197 -6.21 -20.53 -2.73
N ALA A 198 -7.18 -21.42 -2.94
CA ALA A 198 -8.46 -21.08 -3.55
C ALA A 198 -9.29 -20.16 -2.61
N GLU A 199 -10.31 -19.50 -3.15
CA GLU A 199 -11.14 -18.53 -2.41
C GLU A 199 -11.62 -19.07 -1.07
N ARG A 200 -12.27 -20.24 -1.10
CA ARG A 200 -12.84 -20.87 0.10
C ARG A 200 -11.78 -21.15 1.17
N ASP A 201 -10.64 -21.68 0.73
CA ASP A 201 -9.56 -22.08 1.63
C ASP A 201 -8.82 -20.88 2.18
N MET A 202 -8.68 -19.81 1.38
CA MET A 202 -8.08 -18.56 1.82
C MET A 202 -8.95 -17.86 2.86
N LYS A 203 -10.27 -17.77 2.63
CA LYS A 203 -11.24 -17.26 3.62
C LYS A 203 -11.23 -18.09 4.91
N ALA A 204 -11.15 -19.41 4.80
CA ALA A 204 -11.07 -20.31 5.96
C ALA A 204 -9.75 -20.14 6.74
N ALA A 205 -8.62 -20.04 6.05
CA ALA A 205 -7.31 -19.86 6.68
C ALA A 205 -7.23 -18.57 7.47
N ILE A 206 -7.75 -17.46 6.92
CA ILE A 206 -7.79 -16.15 7.57
C ILE A 206 -8.68 -16.19 8.81
N ARG A 207 -9.91 -16.69 8.68
CA ARG A 207 -10.83 -16.81 9.81
C ARG A 207 -10.27 -17.69 10.93
N ASN A 208 -9.78 -18.88 10.61
CA ASN A 208 -9.20 -19.81 11.58
C ASN A 208 -7.94 -19.22 12.25
N PHE A 209 -7.22 -18.35 11.57
CA PHE A 209 -6.10 -17.64 12.15
C PHE A 209 -6.59 -16.54 13.12
N ALA A 210 -7.54 -15.70 12.68
CA ALA A 210 -8.10 -14.65 13.51
C ALA A 210 -8.72 -15.21 14.82
N GLU A 211 -9.36 -16.38 14.76
CA GLU A 211 -9.91 -17.06 15.94
C GLU A 211 -8.85 -17.44 17.00
N LYS A 212 -7.59 -17.62 16.57
CA LYS A 212 -6.47 -17.95 17.47
C LYS A 212 -5.79 -16.73 18.08
N VAL A 213 -6.09 -15.53 17.57
CA VAL A 213 -5.52 -14.29 18.08
C VAL A 213 -6.19 -13.93 19.40
N GLU A 214 -5.38 -13.58 20.38
CA GLU A 214 -5.79 -13.20 21.72
C GLU A 214 -5.38 -11.75 22.03
N GLY A 215 -6.05 -11.13 22.99
CA GLY A 215 -5.72 -9.76 23.40
C GLY A 215 -4.28 -9.65 23.90
N GLY A 216 -3.53 -8.70 23.37
CA GLY A 216 -2.12 -8.50 23.70
C GLY A 216 -1.11 -9.19 22.77
N ASP A 217 -1.57 -10.02 21.83
CA ASP A 217 -0.68 -10.66 20.85
C ASP A 217 0.03 -9.66 19.93
N GLU A 218 1.24 -10.00 19.51
CA GLU A 218 1.94 -9.39 18.37
C GLU A 218 1.65 -10.24 17.12
N VAL A 219 0.87 -9.70 16.20
CA VAL A 219 0.40 -10.40 15.00
C VAL A 219 1.16 -9.94 13.78
N ALA A 220 1.64 -10.90 12.96
CA ALA A 220 2.16 -10.65 11.63
C ALA A 220 1.27 -11.31 10.57
N PHE A 221 0.90 -10.57 9.54
CA PHE A 221 0.23 -11.08 8.35
C PHE A 221 1.12 -10.82 7.14
N PHE A 222 1.48 -11.86 6.41
CA PHE A 222 2.23 -11.76 5.15
C PHE A 222 1.43 -12.34 4.02
N PHE A 223 1.36 -11.61 2.92
CA PHE A 223 0.80 -12.10 1.67
C PHE A 223 1.74 -11.79 0.51
N ALA A 224 2.09 -12.82 -0.26
CA ALA A 224 2.73 -12.69 -1.57
C ALA A 224 1.80 -13.26 -2.64
N GLY A 225 1.54 -12.49 -3.71
CA GLY A 225 0.60 -12.88 -4.75
C GLY A 225 0.09 -11.70 -5.58
N HIS A 226 -0.99 -11.93 -6.34
CA HIS A 226 -1.68 -10.85 -7.02
C HIS A 226 -2.58 -10.06 -6.07
N GLY A 227 -2.57 -8.74 -6.23
CA GLY A 227 -3.48 -7.82 -5.57
C GLY A 227 -4.09 -6.84 -6.57
N VAL A 228 -5.28 -6.33 -6.28
CA VAL A 228 -5.96 -5.33 -7.09
C VAL A 228 -6.72 -4.35 -6.21
N GLU A 229 -6.75 -3.10 -6.64
CA GLU A 229 -7.60 -2.07 -6.03
C GLU A 229 -8.89 -1.91 -6.85
N ILE A 230 -10.02 -1.89 -6.17
CA ILE A 230 -11.32 -1.58 -6.77
C ILE A 230 -12.08 -0.63 -5.84
N GLY A 231 -12.34 0.60 -6.28
CA GLY A 231 -13.08 1.58 -5.50
C GLY A 231 -12.39 1.94 -4.17
N ASN A 232 -11.09 2.13 -4.20
CA ASN A 232 -10.23 2.45 -3.07
C ASN A 232 -10.13 1.33 -2.00
N THR A 233 -10.52 0.10 -2.35
CA THR A 233 -10.39 -1.09 -1.51
C THR A 233 -9.38 -2.05 -2.12
N ASN A 234 -8.46 -2.55 -1.30
CA ASN A 234 -7.40 -3.48 -1.70
C ASN A 234 -7.86 -4.92 -1.52
N TYR A 235 -7.84 -5.68 -2.60
CA TYR A 235 -8.21 -7.09 -2.64
C TYR A 235 -7.00 -7.98 -2.90
N LEU A 236 -6.85 -9.02 -2.09
CA LEU A 236 -5.87 -10.08 -2.27
C LEU A 236 -6.51 -11.23 -3.06
N ILE A 237 -5.85 -11.69 -4.12
CA ILE A 237 -6.44 -12.56 -5.11
C ILE A 237 -6.16 -14.04 -4.80
N PRO A 238 -7.20 -14.89 -4.60
CA PRO A 238 -7.09 -16.35 -4.58
C PRO A 238 -6.70 -16.91 -5.94
N VAL A 239 -6.15 -18.15 -5.96
CA VAL A 239 -5.61 -18.73 -7.20
C VAL A 239 -6.66 -19.18 -8.22
N ASP A 240 -7.93 -19.31 -7.81
CA ASP A 240 -9.01 -19.85 -8.64
C ASP A 240 -9.99 -18.77 -9.17
N ILE A 241 -9.80 -17.51 -8.83
CA ILE A 241 -10.67 -16.43 -9.27
C ILE A 241 -10.57 -16.19 -10.78
N THR A 242 -11.72 -16.15 -11.47
CA THR A 242 -11.75 -15.93 -12.92
C THR A 242 -11.56 -14.46 -13.31
N GLY A 243 -12.01 -13.55 -12.45
CA GLY A 243 -11.85 -12.11 -12.62
C GLY A 243 -12.59 -11.55 -13.84
N GLU A 244 -13.80 -12.00 -14.13
CA GLU A 244 -14.59 -11.56 -15.29
C GLU A 244 -15.11 -10.13 -15.14
N SER A 245 -15.32 -9.69 -13.89
CA SER A 245 -15.78 -8.32 -13.60
C SER A 245 -15.26 -7.79 -12.26
N PRO A 246 -15.21 -6.45 -12.07
CA PRO A 246 -14.89 -5.84 -10.77
C PRO A 246 -15.87 -6.25 -9.66
N LYS A 247 -17.15 -6.55 -10.01
CA LYS A 247 -18.14 -7.03 -9.04
C LYS A 247 -17.73 -8.41 -8.50
N GLN A 248 -17.39 -9.34 -9.39
CA GLN A 248 -16.95 -10.68 -9.00
C GLN A 248 -15.73 -10.62 -8.07
N ILE A 249 -14.74 -9.77 -8.37
CA ILE A 249 -13.58 -9.61 -7.49
C ILE A 249 -14.00 -9.15 -6.09
N ARG A 250 -14.93 -8.20 -5.98
CA ARG A 250 -15.42 -7.75 -4.66
C ARG A 250 -16.13 -8.86 -3.87
N ASP A 251 -16.78 -9.77 -4.57
CA ASP A 251 -17.53 -10.86 -3.94
C ASP A 251 -16.63 -12.05 -3.55
N GLU A 252 -15.62 -12.35 -4.37
CA GLU A 252 -14.80 -13.58 -4.26
C GLU A 252 -13.40 -13.34 -3.69
N ALA A 253 -12.78 -12.17 -3.94
CA ALA A 253 -11.44 -11.88 -3.40
C ALA A 253 -11.48 -11.48 -1.91
N ILE A 254 -10.31 -11.38 -1.31
CA ILE A 254 -10.17 -11.07 0.09
C ILE A 254 -9.91 -9.58 0.28
N ASP A 255 -10.80 -8.87 0.93
CA ASP A 255 -10.61 -7.49 1.35
C ASP A 255 -9.56 -7.42 2.47
N LEU A 256 -8.44 -6.74 2.17
CA LEU A 256 -7.34 -6.57 3.14
C LEU A 256 -7.78 -5.82 4.41
N LYS A 257 -8.64 -4.82 4.25
CA LYS A 257 -9.14 -4.04 5.37
C LYS A 257 -9.88 -4.94 6.37
N ARG A 258 -10.69 -5.86 5.85
CA ARG A 258 -11.45 -6.82 6.68
C ARG A 258 -10.55 -7.75 7.48
N ILE A 259 -9.43 -8.20 6.90
CA ILE A 259 -8.43 -8.99 7.65
C ILE A 259 -7.89 -8.20 8.83
N LEU A 260 -7.56 -6.92 8.61
CA LEU A 260 -7.00 -6.05 9.64
C LEU A 260 -8.02 -5.74 10.73
N GLU A 261 -9.29 -5.55 10.36
CA GLU A 261 -10.41 -5.35 11.30
C GLU A 261 -10.65 -6.61 12.15
N ASP A 262 -10.70 -7.80 11.54
CA ASP A 262 -10.87 -9.07 12.26
C ASP A 262 -9.78 -9.29 13.33
N VAL A 263 -8.52 -8.92 13.04
CA VAL A 263 -7.42 -8.99 14.02
C VAL A 263 -7.54 -7.89 15.09
N GLN A 264 -7.97 -6.68 14.71
CA GLN A 264 -8.18 -5.56 15.62
C GLN A 264 -9.26 -5.87 16.65
N ASP A 265 -10.36 -6.49 16.25
CA ASP A 265 -11.46 -6.91 17.12
C ASP A 265 -10.99 -7.90 18.20
N ARG A 266 -9.92 -8.64 17.94
CA ARG A 266 -9.25 -9.53 18.91
C ARG A 266 -8.32 -8.80 19.88
N ARG A 267 -8.19 -7.47 19.78
CA ARG A 267 -7.34 -6.62 20.62
C ARG A 267 -5.86 -7.01 20.58
N ALA A 268 -5.35 -7.37 19.41
CA ALA A 268 -3.92 -7.54 19.21
C ALA A 268 -3.18 -6.25 19.60
N LYS A 269 -2.04 -6.38 20.26
CA LYS A 269 -1.19 -5.25 20.70
C LYS A 269 -0.46 -4.61 19.51
N LEU A 270 -0.08 -5.45 18.55
CA LEU A 270 0.53 -5.06 17.28
C LEU A 270 -0.06 -5.90 16.16
N THR A 271 -0.40 -5.26 15.04
CA THR A 271 -0.68 -5.93 13.76
C THR A 271 0.26 -5.41 12.69
N LEU A 272 1.19 -6.26 12.26
CA LEU A 272 2.10 -5.96 11.17
C LEU A 272 1.64 -6.68 9.90
N ALA A 273 1.10 -5.96 8.93
CA ALA A 273 0.72 -6.49 7.62
C ALA A 273 1.81 -6.19 6.59
N ILE A 274 2.32 -7.22 5.93
CA ILE A 274 3.37 -7.14 4.92
C ILE A 274 2.80 -7.70 3.63
N ILE A 275 2.60 -6.84 2.63
CA ILE A 275 1.93 -7.16 1.37
C ILE A 275 2.93 -7.07 0.23
N ASP A 276 3.42 -8.22 -0.18
CA ASP A 276 4.29 -8.38 -1.36
C ASP A 276 3.43 -8.79 -2.55
N ALA A 277 2.68 -7.83 -3.06
CA ALA A 277 1.79 -8.01 -4.18
C ALA A 277 2.07 -6.97 -5.26
N CYS A 278 2.10 -7.42 -6.51
CA CYS A 278 2.17 -6.52 -7.65
C CYS A 278 1.00 -5.54 -7.60
N ARG A 279 1.31 -4.26 -7.77
CA ARG A 279 0.31 -3.21 -7.86
C ARG A 279 -0.23 -3.00 -9.28
N ASP A 280 -0.08 -4.01 -10.13
CA ASP A 280 -0.68 -4.08 -11.45
C ASP A 280 -1.96 -4.91 -11.40
N ASN A 281 -3.03 -4.41 -12.03
CA ASN A 281 -4.28 -5.15 -12.13
C ASN A 281 -4.10 -6.35 -13.09
N PRO A 282 -4.14 -7.61 -12.60
CA PRO A 282 -3.95 -8.79 -13.46
C PRO A 282 -5.11 -9.01 -14.44
N PHE A 283 -6.23 -8.30 -14.29
CA PHE A 283 -7.42 -8.43 -15.11
C PHE A 283 -7.58 -7.33 -16.17
N LYS A 284 -6.58 -6.45 -16.37
CA LYS A 284 -6.64 -5.32 -17.34
C LYS A 284 -7.08 -5.74 -18.74
N SER A 285 -6.57 -6.88 -19.21
CA SER A 285 -6.91 -7.39 -20.56
C SER A 285 -8.36 -7.85 -20.69
N LYS A 286 -8.96 -8.30 -19.59
CA LYS A 286 -10.35 -8.81 -19.57
C LYS A 286 -11.40 -7.72 -19.45
N TRP A 287 -11.10 -6.64 -18.72
CA TRP A 287 -12.12 -5.64 -18.37
C TRP A 287 -12.28 -4.51 -19.39
N GLY A 288 -11.41 -4.37 -20.38
CA GLY A 288 -11.42 -3.25 -21.33
C GLY A 288 -11.27 -1.88 -20.65
N THR A 289 -10.91 -0.87 -21.43
CA THR A 289 -10.62 0.49 -20.93
C THR A 289 -11.82 1.27 -20.43
N ARG A 290 -13.04 0.81 -20.68
CA ARG A 290 -14.29 1.51 -20.31
C ARG A 290 -14.87 1.10 -18.96
N THR A 291 -14.51 -0.05 -18.42
CA THR A 291 -15.13 -0.64 -17.21
C THR A 291 -14.40 -0.23 -15.93
N LEU A 292 -13.15 0.17 -16.07
CA LEU A 292 -12.35 0.75 -15.00
C LEU A 292 -12.29 2.25 -15.26
N GLY A 293 -12.77 3.06 -14.31
CA GLY A 293 -12.36 4.46 -14.29
C GLY A 293 -10.84 4.51 -14.46
N ALA A 294 -10.28 5.57 -15.01
CA ALA A 294 -8.88 5.73 -15.39
C ALA A 294 -7.83 5.44 -14.28
N ASP A 295 -8.25 4.98 -13.13
CA ASP A 295 -7.51 4.90 -11.85
C ASP A 295 -7.33 3.48 -11.27
N SER A 296 -7.55 2.39 -12.01
CA SER A 296 -7.18 1.06 -11.49
C SER A 296 -5.65 0.87 -11.50
N ARG A 297 -5.00 1.63 -10.67
CA ARG A 297 -3.55 1.62 -10.45
C ARG A 297 -3.27 0.78 -9.24
N GLY A 298 -3.17 -0.51 -9.32
CA GLY A 298 -2.67 -1.34 -8.22
C GLY A 298 -3.20 -0.97 -6.82
N LEU A 299 -2.65 -1.56 -5.75
CA LEU A 299 -3.19 -1.38 -4.39
C LEU A 299 -3.20 0.10 -3.94
N ALA A 300 -4.34 0.56 -3.41
CA ALA A 300 -4.54 1.93 -2.89
C ALA A 300 -3.78 2.17 -1.56
N PRO A 301 -3.54 3.44 -1.20
CA PRO A 301 -3.14 3.79 0.15
C PRO A 301 -4.14 3.27 1.16
N THR A 302 -3.66 2.69 2.27
CA THR A 302 -4.50 2.17 3.34
C THR A 302 -4.29 3.00 4.60
N THR A 303 -5.37 3.40 5.28
CA THR A 303 -5.27 4.03 6.60
C THR A 303 -5.38 2.94 7.66
N PRO A 304 -4.27 2.57 8.35
CA PRO A 304 -4.32 1.59 9.41
C PRO A 304 -5.02 2.14 10.66
N ALA A 305 -5.58 1.23 11.47
CA ALA A 305 -6.04 1.58 12.80
C ALA A 305 -4.86 1.70 13.78
N THR A 306 -5.11 2.26 14.96
CA THR A 306 -4.10 2.34 16.03
C THR A 306 -3.55 0.96 16.39
N GLY A 307 -2.23 0.84 16.49
CA GLY A 307 -1.53 -0.43 16.72
C GLY A 307 -1.25 -1.25 15.47
N GLN A 308 -1.56 -0.71 14.28
CA GLN A 308 -1.31 -1.39 13.02
C GLN A 308 -0.20 -0.71 12.22
N MET A 309 0.61 -1.53 11.53
CA MET A 309 1.55 -1.10 10.50
C MET A 309 1.33 -1.93 9.24
N ILE A 310 1.25 -1.25 8.09
CA ILE A 310 1.10 -1.91 6.79
C ILE A 310 2.29 -1.54 5.92
N ILE A 311 2.96 -2.55 5.39
CA ILE A 311 4.12 -2.40 4.49
C ILE A 311 3.75 -3.04 3.16
N TYR A 312 3.80 -2.27 2.09
CA TYR A 312 3.69 -2.77 0.73
C TYR A 312 5.06 -2.82 0.08
N SER A 313 5.33 -3.86 -0.69
CA SER A 313 6.61 -4.07 -1.39
C SER A 313 6.93 -3.01 -2.44
N ALA A 314 5.92 -2.30 -2.95
CA ALA A 314 6.08 -1.23 -3.94
C ALA A 314 5.11 -0.06 -3.68
N GLY A 315 5.37 1.10 -4.25
CA GLY A 315 4.52 2.29 -4.24
C GLY A 315 3.29 2.16 -5.16
N VAL A 316 2.35 3.10 -5.07
CA VAL A 316 1.16 3.13 -5.94
C VAL A 316 1.58 3.24 -7.41
N GLY A 317 1.06 2.34 -8.26
CA GLY A 317 1.40 2.29 -9.68
C GLY A 317 2.80 1.75 -10.00
N GLN A 318 3.54 1.25 -9.01
CA GLN A 318 4.86 0.64 -9.19
C GLN A 318 4.76 -0.89 -9.18
N LYS A 319 5.69 -1.55 -9.84
CA LYS A 319 5.83 -2.99 -9.88
C LYS A 319 6.94 -3.44 -8.94
N ALA A 320 6.66 -4.43 -8.09
CA ALA A 320 7.69 -5.10 -7.31
C ALA A 320 8.56 -5.96 -8.24
N LEU A 321 9.86 -6.01 -7.95
CA LEU A 321 10.84 -6.77 -8.72
C LEU A 321 11.05 -8.16 -8.10
N ASP A 322 10.93 -9.18 -8.92
CA ASP A 322 11.29 -10.56 -8.56
C ASP A 322 12.81 -10.77 -8.62
N THR A 323 13.53 -10.05 -9.48
CA THR A 323 14.96 -10.26 -9.74
C THR A 323 15.65 -8.95 -10.16
N LEU A 324 16.95 -8.85 -9.94
CA LEU A 324 17.82 -7.76 -10.41
C LEU A 324 18.39 -8.02 -11.83
N GLY A 325 17.88 -9.01 -12.55
CA GLY A 325 18.29 -9.38 -13.90
C GLY A 325 18.84 -10.80 -13.98
N ASP A 326 19.33 -11.17 -15.16
CA ASP A 326 19.67 -12.56 -15.51
C ASP A 326 20.74 -13.24 -14.62
N ARG A 327 21.57 -12.44 -13.96
CA ARG A 327 22.61 -12.95 -13.04
C ARG A 327 22.14 -13.10 -11.60
N ASP A 328 20.93 -12.67 -11.29
CA ASP A 328 20.36 -12.80 -9.97
C ASP A 328 19.80 -14.19 -9.75
N THR A 329 20.48 -14.98 -8.93
CA THR A 329 20.11 -16.39 -8.63
C THR A 329 19.18 -16.51 -7.42
N SER A 330 18.78 -15.40 -6.80
CA SER A 330 17.86 -15.43 -5.66
C SER A 330 16.50 -15.96 -6.07
N LYS A 331 15.95 -16.86 -5.24
CA LYS A 331 14.57 -17.36 -5.41
C LYS A 331 13.53 -16.41 -4.87
N ASN A 332 13.95 -15.39 -4.12
CA ASN A 332 13.08 -14.44 -3.46
C ASN A 332 13.09 -13.09 -4.17
N GLY A 333 11.95 -12.45 -4.19
CA GLY A 333 11.78 -11.07 -4.64
C GLY A 333 12.67 -10.09 -3.88
N ILE A 334 12.95 -8.94 -4.51
CA ILE A 334 13.91 -7.95 -3.95
C ILE A 334 13.43 -7.46 -2.58
N PHE A 335 12.15 -7.14 -2.45
CA PHE A 335 11.59 -6.68 -1.19
C PHE A 335 11.71 -7.74 -0.09
N THR A 336 11.27 -8.96 -0.37
CA THR A 336 11.25 -10.05 0.62
C THR A 336 12.66 -10.36 1.13
N ARG A 337 13.67 -10.49 0.27
CA ARG A 337 15.04 -10.81 0.72
C ARG A 337 15.67 -9.70 1.56
N VAL A 338 15.44 -8.43 1.18
CA VAL A 338 15.92 -7.28 1.95
C VAL A 338 15.20 -7.22 3.30
N PHE A 339 13.88 -7.40 3.32
CA PHE A 339 13.11 -7.37 4.56
C PHE A 339 13.58 -8.46 5.55
N ILE A 340 13.82 -9.68 5.06
CA ILE A 340 14.37 -10.79 5.87
C ILE A 340 15.72 -10.44 6.47
N GLU A 341 16.61 -9.83 5.69
CA GLU A 341 17.93 -9.39 6.17
C GLU A 341 17.79 -8.36 7.30
N GLN A 342 16.93 -7.35 7.11
CA GLN A 342 16.69 -6.32 8.11
C GLN A 342 16.05 -6.87 9.38
N MET A 343 15.16 -7.86 9.29
CA MET A 343 14.54 -8.53 10.44
C MET A 343 15.55 -9.22 11.38
N GLN A 344 16.72 -9.63 10.90
CA GLN A 344 17.74 -10.30 11.69
C GLN A 344 18.54 -9.35 12.60
N ARG A 345 18.33 -8.05 12.49
CA ARG A 345 19.09 -7.04 13.25
C ARG A 345 18.55 -6.92 14.68
N PRO A 346 19.38 -7.24 15.70
CA PRO A 346 18.94 -7.16 17.09
C PRO A 346 18.77 -5.69 17.53
N SER A 347 17.84 -5.48 18.42
CA SER A 347 17.57 -4.17 19.06
C SER A 347 17.25 -3.03 18.07
N VAL A 348 16.72 -3.37 16.87
CA VAL A 348 16.24 -2.39 15.91
C VAL A 348 14.72 -2.39 15.90
N PRO A 349 14.06 -1.25 16.13
CA PRO A 349 12.60 -1.14 16.10
C PRO A 349 12.02 -1.47 14.72
N ILE A 350 10.81 -2.06 14.68
CA ILE A 350 10.15 -2.50 13.44
C ILE A 350 9.95 -1.35 12.44
N ASP A 351 9.62 -0.15 12.90
CA ASP A 351 9.47 1.03 12.06
C ASP A 351 10.79 1.43 11.37
N LYS A 352 11.92 1.28 12.07
CA LYS A 352 13.24 1.49 11.46
C LYS A 352 13.58 0.37 10.48
N ILE A 353 13.26 -0.89 10.80
CA ILE A 353 13.43 -2.02 9.87
C ILE A 353 12.66 -1.76 8.59
N ALA A 354 11.42 -1.30 8.67
CA ALA A 354 10.61 -0.95 7.51
C ALA A 354 11.24 0.17 6.66
N ARG A 355 11.75 1.24 7.30
CA ARG A 355 12.44 2.34 6.61
C ARG A 355 13.75 1.92 5.97
N ASP A 356 14.55 1.12 6.66
CA ASP A 356 15.84 0.62 6.16
C ASP A 356 15.59 -0.33 4.97
N THR A 357 14.58 -1.21 5.05
CA THR A 357 14.11 -2.04 3.93
C THR A 357 13.74 -1.20 2.71
N ARG A 358 12.93 -0.13 2.91
CA ARG A 358 12.57 0.79 1.82
C ARG A 358 13.81 1.37 1.16
N SER A 359 14.75 1.87 1.94
CA SER A 359 15.95 2.53 1.43
C SER A 359 16.80 1.58 0.60
N GLU A 360 16.97 0.34 1.05
CA GLU A 360 17.77 -0.65 0.35
C GLU A 360 17.06 -1.18 -0.92
N VAL A 361 15.74 -1.42 -0.87
CA VAL A 361 14.96 -1.80 -2.06
C VAL A 361 15.04 -0.72 -3.14
N VAL A 362 14.91 0.57 -2.76
CA VAL A 362 15.05 1.70 -3.69
C VAL A 362 16.44 1.72 -4.32
N ARG A 363 17.50 1.52 -3.53
CA ARG A 363 18.88 1.48 -4.02
C ARG A 363 19.09 0.36 -5.02
N LEU A 364 18.61 -0.85 -4.71
CA LEU A 364 18.74 -2.02 -5.57
C LEU A 364 17.92 -1.87 -6.87
N ALA A 365 16.68 -1.43 -6.79
CA ALA A 365 15.83 -1.21 -7.96
C ALA A 365 16.45 -0.18 -8.92
N ARG A 366 16.95 0.95 -8.39
CA ARG A 366 17.62 1.98 -9.20
C ARG A 366 18.87 1.49 -9.89
N SER A 367 19.59 0.50 -9.34
CA SER A 367 20.80 -0.05 -9.97
C SER A 367 20.55 -0.73 -11.31
N ILE A 368 19.29 -1.09 -11.59
CA ILE A 368 18.85 -1.67 -12.88
C ILE A 368 17.87 -0.75 -13.62
N GLY A 369 17.80 0.54 -13.24
CA GLY A 369 16.94 1.53 -13.91
C GLY A 369 15.44 1.35 -13.61
N HIS A 370 15.08 0.66 -12.52
CA HIS A 370 13.69 0.45 -12.12
C HIS A 370 13.31 1.32 -10.90
N GLU A 371 12.04 1.72 -10.86
CA GLU A 371 11.49 2.44 -9.71
C GLU A 371 10.63 1.52 -8.86
N GLN A 372 11.12 1.20 -7.66
CA GLN A 372 10.37 0.48 -6.63
C GLN A 372 10.60 1.15 -5.28
N VAL A 373 9.54 1.72 -4.72
CA VAL A 373 9.57 2.41 -3.42
C VAL A 373 8.54 1.75 -2.51
N PRO A 374 8.93 0.88 -1.58
CA PRO A 374 8.02 0.29 -0.61
C PRO A 374 7.22 1.36 0.14
N ALA A 375 5.89 1.17 0.26
CA ALA A 375 5.03 2.09 0.98
C ALA A 375 4.81 1.60 2.42
N ILE A 376 4.88 2.51 3.38
CA ILE A 376 4.71 2.22 4.81
C ILE A 376 3.61 3.11 5.36
N TYR A 377 2.62 2.50 5.99
CA TYR A 377 1.54 3.17 6.72
C TYR A 377 1.61 2.68 8.16
N ASP A 378 1.91 3.60 9.08
CA ASP A 378 2.26 3.29 10.46
C ASP A 378 1.38 4.07 11.45
N GLN A 379 0.65 3.34 12.31
CA GLN A 379 -0.13 3.85 13.44
C GLN A 379 0.21 3.07 14.72
N VAL A 380 1.43 2.51 14.79
CA VAL A 380 1.90 1.77 15.96
C VAL A 380 2.24 2.73 17.09
N ILE A 381 1.83 2.41 18.30
CA ILE A 381 2.18 3.14 19.52
C ILE A 381 3.20 2.32 20.31
N GLY A 382 4.35 2.92 20.60
CA GLY A 382 5.44 2.28 21.31
C GLY A 382 6.44 1.60 20.37
N GLU A 383 7.43 0.94 20.94
CA GLU A 383 8.50 0.27 20.22
C GLU A 383 8.31 -1.24 20.22
N PHE A 384 8.40 -1.83 19.05
CA PHE A 384 8.36 -3.27 18.81
C PHE A 384 9.61 -3.73 18.10
N PHE A 385 10.09 -4.93 18.44
CA PHE A 385 11.34 -5.49 17.94
C PHE A 385 11.12 -6.93 17.51
N PHE A 386 11.71 -7.33 16.38
CA PHE A 386 11.76 -8.76 16.03
C PHE A 386 12.71 -9.51 16.97
N ILE A 387 13.89 -8.94 17.22
CA ILE A 387 14.92 -9.46 18.13
C ILE A 387 15.26 -8.33 19.10
N ARG A 388 15.10 -8.58 20.41
CA ARG A 388 15.53 -7.67 21.47
C ARG A 388 16.95 -7.89 21.86
#